data_dc981b628ab536fe4a2c7b335c55c42e
#
_entry.id   dc981b628ab536fe4a2c7b335c55c42e
#
_cell.length_a   1.000
_cell.length_b   1.000
_cell.length_c   1.000
_cell.angle_alpha   90.00
_cell.angle_beta   90.00
_cell.angle_gamma   90.00
#
_symmetry.space_group_name_H-M   'P 1'
#
loop_
_entity.id
_entity.type
_entity.pdbx_description
1 polymer ?
#
loop_
_entity_poly.entity_id
_entity_poly.type
_entity_poly.pdbx_seq_one_letter_code
_entity_poly.pdbx_strand_id
1 'polypeptide(L)'
;MTVRQQWILVGVVVLVLAGGLFAGVNIFADDLYPVGVGSKAPNFKAKDLQSRAPKTLADYKGQVVLLNVWATWCEPCKAEMPSMEELYRSYQPHGLHILAVSIDDYVTEDSIRAYAKDLGLTFEILHDPTHAIEKAYQTTGYPESFVIDRDGVIRRKWIAAADWNAPGSRALFDELLGTRPPMNEGAGAVP
;
A
#
# COMPACT_ATOMS: atom_id res chain seq x y z
N MET A 1 -45.88 -24.92 25.84
CA MET A 1 -44.41 -25.13 25.81
C MET A 1 -43.93 -25.40 27.23
N THR A 2 -43.13 -26.43 27.41
CA THR A 2 -42.50 -26.68 28.70
C THR A 2 -41.38 -25.68 28.97
N VAL A 3 -41.09 -25.39 30.25
CA VAL A 3 -39.98 -24.49 30.64
C VAL A 3 -38.65 -24.91 29.98
N ARG A 4 -38.41 -26.22 29.86
CA ARG A 4 -37.23 -26.75 29.17
C ARG A 4 -37.18 -26.36 27.68
N GLN A 5 -38.33 -26.37 26.98
CA GLN A 5 -38.40 -25.97 25.57
C GLN A 5 -38.14 -24.48 25.41
N GLN A 6 -38.58 -23.62 26.33
CA GLN A 6 -38.32 -22.19 26.32
C GLN A 6 -36.81 -21.89 26.46
N TRP A 7 -36.13 -22.56 27.40
CA TRP A 7 -34.68 -22.38 27.57
C TRP A 7 -33.86 -22.89 26.36
N ILE A 8 -34.29 -23.98 25.75
CA ILE A 8 -33.66 -24.45 24.48
C ILE A 8 -33.82 -23.41 23.39
N LEU A 9 -35.02 -22.86 23.24
CA LEU A 9 -35.30 -21.85 22.19
C LEU A 9 -34.51 -20.57 22.43
N VAL A 10 -34.41 -20.08 23.67
CA VAL A 10 -33.56 -18.95 24.06
C VAL A 10 -32.08 -19.23 23.70
N GLY A 11 -31.57 -20.41 24.05
CA GLY A 11 -30.21 -20.82 23.77
C GLY A 11 -29.90 -20.82 22.25
N VAL A 12 -30.84 -21.37 21.45
CA VAL A 12 -30.70 -21.37 19.98
C VAL A 12 -30.71 -19.94 19.41
N VAL A 13 -31.61 -19.08 19.86
CA VAL A 13 -31.66 -17.68 19.43
C VAL A 13 -30.37 -16.94 19.77
N VAL A 14 -29.84 -17.10 20.98
CA VAL A 14 -28.56 -16.49 21.40
C VAL A 14 -27.41 -16.98 20.54
N LEU A 15 -27.32 -18.29 20.25
CA LEU A 15 -26.28 -18.85 19.39
C LEU A 15 -26.37 -18.33 17.94
N VAL A 16 -27.58 -18.19 17.40
CA VAL A 16 -27.77 -17.65 16.05
C VAL A 16 -27.39 -16.17 15.98
N LEU A 17 -27.77 -15.39 17.00
CA LEU A 17 -27.40 -13.98 17.06
C LEU A 17 -25.90 -13.78 17.27
N ALA A 18 -25.26 -14.56 18.15
CA ALA A 18 -23.83 -14.51 18.37
C ALA A 18 -23.05 -14.94 17.13
N GLY A 19 -23.47 -16.01 16.48
CA GLY A 19 -22.89 -16.48 15.22
C GLY A 19 -23.06 -15.48 14.07
N GLY A 20 -24.23 -14.87 13.95
CA GLY A 20 -24.51 -13.82 12.97
C GLY A 20 -23.68 -12.55 13.21
N LEU A 21 -23.55 -12.12 14.48
CA LEU A 21 -22.69 -10.99 14.85
C LEU A 21 -21.22 -11.28 14.55
N PHE A 22 -20.73 -12.46 14.93
CA PHE A 22 -19.36 -12.88 14.68
C PHE A 22 -19.06 -12.94 13.18
N ALA A 23 -19.95 -13.53 12.39
CA ALA A 23 -19.82 -13.55 10.92
C ALA A 23 -19.87 -12.13 10.33
N GLY A 24 -20.79 -11.29 10.79
CA GLY A 24 -20.90 -9.90 10.35
C GLY A 24 -19.64 -9.09 10.64
N VAL A 25 -19.09 -9.20 11.85
CA VAL A 25 -17.83 -8.51 12.20
C VAL A 25 -16.68 -8.97 11.30
N ASN A 26 -16.56 -10.27 11.00
CA ASN A 26 -15.49 -10.77 10.13
C ASN A 26 -15.68 -10.38 8.64
N ILE A 27 -16.92 -10.28 8.17
CA ILE A 27 -17.21 -9.90 6.78
C ILE A 27 -16.99 -8.39 6.57
N PHE A 28 -17.30 -7.57 7.56
CA PHE A 28 -17.21 -6.10 7.48
C PHE A 28 -16.01 -5.53 8.22
N ALA A 29 -15.10 -6.38 8.73
CA ALA A 29 -13.93 -5.93 9.49
C ALA A 29 -13.06 -4.95 8.66
N ASP A 30 -12.85 -5.24 7.39
CA ASP A 30 -12.03 -4.40 6.50
C ASP A 30 -12.67 -3.02 6.23
N ASP A 31 -14.00 -2.92 6.28
CA ASP A 31 -14.73 -1.65 6.13
C ASP A 31 -14.80 -0.83 7.43
N LEU A 32 -14.64 -1.48 8.58
CA LEU A 32 -14.78 -0.86 9.90
C LEU A 32 -13.48 -0.27 10.46
N TYR A 33 -12.31 -0.76 9.99
CA TYR A 33 -11.03 -0.29 10.46
C TYR A 33 -10.36 0.63 9.42
N PRO A 34 -9.86 1.80 9.84
CA PRO A 34 -9.17 2.70 8.92
C PRO A 34 -7.84 2.06 8.46
N VAL A 35 -7.61 2.12 7.15
CA VAL A 35 -6.33 1.75 6.56
C VAL A 35 -5.31 2.86 6.81
N GLY A 36 -4.31 2.57 7.64
CA GLY A 36 -3.34 3.58 8.07
C GLY A 36 -2.08 2.96 8.66
N VAL A 37 -1.25 3.82 9.24
CA VAL A 37 -0.01 3.40 9.88
C VAL A 37 -0.28 2.40 11.00
N GLY A 38 0.41 1.27 10.96
CA GLY A 38 0.26 0.16 11.91
C GLY A 38 -0.74 -0.92 11.48
N SER A 39 -1.60 -0.67 10.49
CA SER A 39 -2.51 -1.70 9.97
C SER A 39 -1.81 -2.60 8.94
N LYS A 40 -2.34 -3.81 8.75
CA LYS A 40 -1.97 -4.65 7.61
C LYS A 40 -2.43 -4.00 6.31
N ALA A 41 -1.55 -3.96 5.33
CA ALA A 41 -1.88 -3.49 4.00
C ALA A 41 -2.88 -4.44 3.34
N PRO A 42 -4.02 -3.94 2.82
CA PRO A 42 -4.97 -4.75 2.08
C PRO A 42 -4.31 -5.43 0.88
N ASN A 43 -4.61 -6.70 0.69
CA ASN A 43 -4.19 -7.36 -0.55
C ASN A 43 -5.02 -6.82 -1.72
N PHE A 44 -4.41 -6.74 -2.88
CA PHE A 44 -5.05 -6.26 -4.10
C PHE A 44 -4.68 -7.14 -5.30
N LYS A 45 -5.35 -6.90 -6.42
CA LYS A 45 -5.00 -7.47 -7.71
C LYS A 45 -5.09 -6.37 -8.77
N ALA A 46 -3.98 -6.15 -9.47
CA ALA A 46 -3.90 -5.21 -10.59
C ALA A 46 -3.11 -5.83 -11.74
N LYS A 47 -3.19 -5.23 -12.92
CA LYS A 47 -2.43 -5.66 -14.09
C LYS A 47 -1.13 -4.87 -14.17
N ASP A 48 -0.02 -5.56 -14.23
CA ASP A 48 1.27 -4.96 -14.54
C ASP A 48 1.33 -4.60 -16.04
N LEU A 49 1.60 -3.36 -16.34
CA LEU A 49 1.61 -2.85 -17.71
C LEU A 49 2.83 -3.28 -18.53
N GLN A 50 3.93 -3.70 -17.89
CA GLN A 50 5.12 -4.18 -18.58
C GLN A 50 4.99 -5.66 -18.91
N SER A 51 4.80 -6.50 -17.90
CA SER A 51 4.68 -7.96 -18.08
C SER A 51 3.30 -8.41 -18.59
N ARG A 52 2.28 -7.54 -18.48
CA ARG A 52 0.86 -7.82 -18.74
C ARG A 52 0.26 -8.90 -17.83
N ALA A 53 1.00 -9.33 -16.82
CA ALA A 53 0.55 -10.32 -15.84
C ALA A 53 -0.26 -9.66 -14.70
N PRO A 54 -1.17 -10.38 -14.07
CA PRO A 54 -1.76 -9.94 -12.83
C PRO A 54 -0.72 -9.95 -11.71
N LYS A 55 -0.74 -8.92 -10.88
CA LYS A 55 0.09 -8.76 -9.69
C LYS A 55 -0.79 -8.56 -8.47
N THR A 56 -0.33 -9.06 -7.33
CA THR A 56 -0.98 -8.91 -6.04
C THR A 56 0.04 -8.41 -5.02
N LEU A 57 -0.40 -7.81 -3.91
CA LEU A 57 0.54 -7.45 -2.85
C LEU A 57 1.24 -8.69 -2.27
N ALA A 58 0.57 -9.84 -2.27
CA ALA A 58 1.13 -11.10 -1.78
C ALA A 58 2.37 -11.57 -2.56
N ASP A 59 2.55 -11.15 -3.81
CA ASP A 59 3.73 -11.46 -4.63
C ASP A 59 5.01 -10.80 -4.09
N TYR A 60 4.87 -9.78 -3.25
CA TYR A 60 5.96 -9.02 -2.63
C TYR A 60 6.17 -9.35 -1.15
N LYS A 61 5.64 -10.47 -0.68
CA LYS A 61 5.81 -10.90 0.71
C LYS A 61 7.29 -10.97 1.11
N GLY A 62 7.63 -10.37 2.23
CA GLY A 62 9.02 -10.29 2.73
C GLY A 62 9.86 -9.17 2.09
N GLN A 63 9.26 -8.36 1.22
CA GLN A 63 9.88 -7.19 0.58
C GLN A 63 9.35 -5.88 1.20
N VAL A 64 10.10 -4.81 1.02
CA VAL A 64 9.63 -3.45 1.33
C VAL A 64 8.97 -2.88 0.08
N VAL A 65 7.73 -2.41 0.23
CA VAL A 65 6.93 -1.90 -0.88
C VAL A 65 6.56 -0.43 -0.65
N LEU A 66 6.77 0.40 -1.66
CA LEU A 66 6.15 1.71 -1.79
C LEU A 66 4.98 1.57 -2.78
N LEU A 67 3.76 1.53 -2.26
CA LEU A 67 2.55 1.57 -3.07
C LEU A 67 2.15 3.04 -3.27
N ASN A 68 2.05 3.49 -4.51
CA ASN A 68 1.66 4.85 -4.87
C ASN A 68 0.41 4.80 -5.75
N VAL A 69 -0.63 5.53 -5.38
CA VAL A 69 -1.87 5.65 -6.17
C VAL A 69 -1.86 6.98 -6.90
N TRP A 70 -1.95 6.92 -8.23
CA TRP A 70 -1.75 8.07 -9.11
C TRP A 70 -2.61 8.01 -10.38
N ALA A 71 -2.59 9.08 -11.18
CA ALA A 71 -3.20 9.12 -12.51
C ALA A 71 -2.40 10.02 -13.46
N THR A 72 -2.55 9.82 -14.76
CA THR A 72 -1.84 10.62 -15.79
C THR A 72 -2.24 12.09 -15.83
N TRP A 73 -3.46 12.41 -15.42
CA TRP A 73 -4.00 13.77 -15.33
C TRP A 73 -3.63 14.50 -14.02
N CYS A 74 -2.95 13.82 -13.08
CA CYS A 74 -2.60 14.35 -11.78
C CYS A 74 -1.24 15.07 -11.82
N GLU A 75 -1.22 16.38 -11.92
CA GLU A 75 0.02 17.17 -11.99
C GLU A 75 0.93 17.02 -10.75
N PRO A 76 0.42 17.00 -9.49
CA PRO A 76 1.28 16.70 -8.34
C PRO A 76 1.90 15.31 -8.40
N CYS A 77 1.19 14.30 -8.95
CA CYS A 77 1.74 12.96 -9.14
C CYS A 77 2.94 13.00 -10.10
N LYS A 78 2.81 13.72 -11.20
CA LYS A 78 3.91 13.91 -12.15
C LYS A 78 5.13 14.54 -11.50
N ALA A 79 4.92 15.54 -10.63
CA ALA A 79 5.99 16.27 -9.99
C ALA A 79 6.83 15.40 -9.03
N GLU A 80 6.24 14.38 -8.37
CA GLU A 80 6.97 13.49 -7.46
C GLU A 80 7.71 12.34 -8.15
N MET A 81 7.27 11.91 -9.35
CA MET A 81 7.79 10.75 -10.07
C MET A 81 9.32 10.75 -10.26
N PRO A 82 10.01 11.86 -10.59
CA PRO A 82 11.46 11.87 -10.69
C PRO A 82 12.17 11.51 -9.39
N SER A 83 11.72 12.05 -8.25
CA SER A 83 12.31 11.73 -6.95
C SER A 83 12.04 10.28 -6.54
N MET A 84 10.88 9.75 -6.94
CA MET A 84 10.51 8.34 -6.73
C MET A 84 11.41 7.41 -7.56
N GLU A 85 11.72 7.76 -8.80
CA GLU A 85 12.62 7.00 -9.65
C GLU A 85 14.06 6.97 -9.09
N GLU A 86 14.56 8.10 -8.59
CA GLU A 86 15.87 8.15 -7.94
C GLU A 86 15.92 7.30 -6.67
N LEU A 87 14.86 7.34 -5.85
CA LEU A 87 14.70 6.44 -4.69
C LEU A 87 14.76 4.98 -5.13
N TYR A 88 13.97 4.63 -6.15
CA TYR A 88 13.92 3.26 -6.67
C TYR A 88 15.29 2.76 -7.10
N ARG A 89 15.99 3.51 -7.95
CA ARG A 89 17.34 3.15 -8.41
C ARG A 89 18.33 2.95 -7.26
N SER A 90 18.20 3.76 -6.20
CA SER A 90 19.09 3.66 -5.03
C SER A 90 18.82 2.41 -4.20
N TYR A 91 17.55 2.01 -4.02
CA TYR A 91 17.16 1.00 -3.04
C TYR A 91 16.62 -0.30 -3.66
N GLN A 92 16.34 -0.36 -4.95
CA GLN A 92 15.92 -1.59 -5.63
C GLN A 92 16.94 -2.75 -5.41
N PRO A 93 18.28 -2.53 -5.45
CA PRO A 93 19.22 -3.59 -5.16
C PRO A 93 19.17 -4.11 -3.71
N HIS A 94 18.54 -3.36 -2.81
CA HIS A 94 18.38 -3.70 -1.39
C HIS A 94 17.00 -4.29 -1.07
N GLY A 95 16.13 -4.47 -2.08
CA GLY A 95 14.82 -5.09 -1.95
C GLY A 95 13.66 -4.11 -1.79
N LEU A 96 13.80 -2.88 -2.29
CA LEU A 96 12.66 -1.97 -2.48
C LEU A 96 11.90 -2.32 -3.76
N HIS A 97 10.59 -2.42 -3.65
CA HIS A 97 9.68 -2.43 -4.79
C HIS A 97 8.83 -1.17 -4.76
N ILE A 98 8.66 -0.53 -5.92
CA ILE A 98 7.70 0.57 -6.10
C ILE A 98 6.61 0.06 -7.03
N LEU A 99 5.37 0.12 -6.54
CA LEU A 99 4.16 -0.27 -7.24
C LEU A 99 3.33 0.99 -7.48
N ALA A 100 3.49 1.61 -8.63
CA ALA A 100 2.72 2.80 -8.99
C ALA A 100 1.43 2.37 -9.69
N VAL A 101 0.32 2.46 -8.96
CA VAL A 101 -1.01 2.05 -9.44
C VAL A 101 -1.70 3.23 -10.11
N SER A 102 -1.82 3.18 -11.43
CA SER A 102 -2.68 4.11 -12.18
C SER A 102 -4.14 3.73 -12.03
N ILE A 103 -4.94 4.72 -11.66
CA ILE A 103 -6.40 4.60 -11.59
C ILE A 103 -7.10 5.23 -12.81
N ASP A 104 -6.35 5.47 -13.86
CA ASP A 104 -6.92 6.02 -15.11
C ASP A 104 -7.97 5.07 -15.69
N ASP A 105 -9.21 5.53 -15.85
CA ASP A 105 -10.33 4.76 -16.38
C ASP A 105 -10.70 5.13 -17.82
N TYR A 106 -10.27 6.33 -18.28
CA TYR A 106 -10.61 6.87 -19.60
C TYR A 106 -9.44 6.85 -20.61
N VAL A 107 -8.23 6.42 -20.18
CA VAL A 107 -7.07 6.34 -21.08
C VAL A 107 -6.67 4.89 -21.32
N THR A 108 -6.01 4.64 -22.45
CA THR A 108 -5.55 3.30 -22.77
C THR A 108 -4.30 2.92 -21.98
N GLU A 109 -4.10 1.64 -21.75
CA GLU A 109 -2.86 1.13 -21.13
C GLU A 109 -1.61 1.54 -21.91
N ASP A 110 -1.71 1.66 -23.24
CA ASP A 110 -0.60 2.14 -24.08
C ASP A 110 -0.25 3.60 -23.79
N SER A 111 -1.25 4.44 -23.52
CA SER A 111 -1.04 5.83 -23.13
C SER A 111 -0.36 5.93 -21.75
N ILE A 112 -0.78 5.12 -20.79
CA ILE A 112 -0.14 5.07 -19.46
C ILE A 112 1.31 4.60 -19.59
N ARG A 113 1.58 3.56 -20.40
CA ARG A 113 2.95 3.09 -20.68
C ARG A 113 3.82 4.15 -21.35
N ALA A 114 3.27 4.84 -22.33
CA ALA A 114 3.98 5.93 -23.01
C ALA A 114 4.34 7.05 -22.01
N TYR A 115 3.38 7.46 -21.19
CA TYR A 115 3.59 8.47 -20.16
C TYR A 115 4.69 8.06 -19.15
N ALA A 116 4.65 6.83 -18.63
CA ALA A 116 5.68 6.32 -17.73
C ALA A 116 7.07 6.29 -18.40
N LYS A 117 7.13 5.88 -19.67
CA LYS A 117 8.36 5.89 -20.47
C LYS A 117 8.90 7.29 -20.68
N ASP A 118 8.05 8.26 -21.00
CA ASP A 118 8.46 9.66 -21.22
C ASP A 118 9.03 10.30 -19.96
N LEU A 119 8.57 9.86 -18.76
CA LEU A 119 9.13 10.24 -17.48
C LEU A 119 10.36 9.41 -17.07
N GLY A 120 10.76 8.43 -17.87
CA GLY A 120 11.92 7.57 -17.59
C GLY A 120 11.76 6.64 -16.40
N LEU A 121 10.51 6.26 -16.05
CA LEU A 121 10.22 5.40 -14.90
C LEU A 121 10.59 3.96 -15.21
N THR A 122 11.29 3.33 -14.25
CA THR A 122 11.75 1.92 -14.36
C THR A 122 11.12 0.99 -13.33
N PHE A 123 10.41 1.52 -12.35
CA PHE A 123 9.63 0.74 -11.40
C PHE A 123 8.32 0.21 -12.00
N GLU A 124 7.63 -0.66 -11.27
CA GLU A 124 6.44 -1.33 -11.75
C GLU A 124 5.24 -0.37 -11.84
N ILE A 125 4.63 -0.32 -13.04
CA ILE A 125 3.39 0.42 -13.29
C ILE A 125 2.24 -0.56 -13.36
N LEU A 126 1.35 -0.48 -12.39
CA LEU A 126 0.13 -1.27 -12.33
C LEU A 126 -1.06 -0.45 -12.81
N HIS A 127 -2.11 -1.13 -13.30
CA HIS A 127 -3.33 -0.47 -13.76
C HIS A 127 -4.55 -1.07 -13.05
N ASP A 128 -5.33 -0.21 -12.41
CA ASP A 128 -6.59 -0.52 -11.76
C ASP A 128 -7.70 0.46 -12.19
N PRO A 129 -8.28 0.29 -13.39
CA PRO A 129 -9.36 1.14 -13.87
C PRO A 129 -10.67 0.93 -13.09
N THR A 130 -10.69 -0.02 -12.17
CA THR A 130 -11.88 -0.32 -11.35
C THR A 130 -11.91 0.44 -10.03
N HIS A 131 -10.82 1.13 -9.70
CA HIS A 131 -10.63 1.83 -8.42
C HIS A 131 -10.74 0.90 -7.19
N ALA A 132 -10.53 -0.41 -7.37
CA ALA A 132 -10.63 -1.36 -6.29
C ALA A 132 -9.52 -1.17 -5.24
N ILE A 133 -8.29 -0.80 -5.70
CA ILE A 133 -7.16 -0.53 -4.82
C ILE A 133 -7.38 0.79 -4.07
N GLU A 134 -7.79 1.84 -4.79
CA GLU A 134 -8.17 3.12 -4.19
C GLU A 134 -9.16 2.93 -3.04
N LYS A 135 -10.25 2.18 -3.30
CA LYS A 135 -11.25 1.86 -2.30
C LYS A 135 -10.71 1.02 -1.15
N ALA A 136 -9.93 -0.04 -1.45
CA ALA A 136 -9.36 -0.92 -0.43
C ALA A 136 -8.39 -0.18 0.50
N TYR A 137 -7.61 0.76 -0.03
CA TYR A 137 -6.66 1.57 0.74
C TYR A 137 -7.27 2.85 1.31
N GLN A 138 -8.59 3.07 1.09
CA GLN A 138 -9.32 4.26 1.54
C GLN A 138 -8.60 5.54 1.13
N THR A 139 -8.15 5.60 -0.13
CA THR A 139 -7.43 6.74 -0.70
C THR A 139 -8.36 7.95 -0.75
N THR A 140 -7.87 9.10 -0.32
CA THR A 140 -8.67 10.35 -0.19
C THR A 140 -8.26 11.43 -1.19
N GLY A 141 -7.16 11.23 -1.91
CA GLY A 141 -6.66 12.17 -2.90
C GLY A 141 -5.45 11.61 -3.66
N TYR A 142 -4.92 12.36 -4.64
CA TYR A 142 -3.78 11.93 -5.44
C TYR A 142 -2.68 12.97 -5.48
N PRO A 143 -1.40 12.51 -5.40
CA PRO A 143 -0.98 11.14 -5.13
C PRO A 143 -1.21 10.78 -3.66
N GLU A 144 -1.40 9.49 -3.41
CA GLU A 144 -1.37 8.95 -2.05
C GLU A 144 -0.47 7.72 -2.02
N SER A 145 0.44 7.68 -1.04
CA SER A 145 1.49 6.68 -0.97
C SER A 145 1.53 5.97 0.37
N PHE A 146 1.80 4.66 0.32
CA PHE A 146 1.88 3.78 1.48
C PHE A 146 3.21 3.05 1.47
N VAL A 147 4.02 3.21 2.53
CA VAL A 147 5.23 2.41 2.73
C VAL A 147 4.87 1.20 3.56
N ILE A 148 5.09 0.02 2.99
CA ILE A 148 4.70 -1.28 3.56
C ILE A 148 6.00 -2.04 3.84
N ASP A 149 6.15 -2.55 5.06
CA ASP A 149 7.32 -3.33 5.45
C ASP A 149 7.25 -4.80 5.01
N ARG A 150 8.30 -5.56 5.35
CA ARG A 150 8.43 -6.99 5.03
C ARG A 150 7.34 -7.87 5.64
N ASP A 151 6.72 -7.40 6.73
CA ASP A 151 5.60 -8.09 7.39
C ASP A 151 4.24 -7.69 6.80
N GLY A 152 4.22 -6.81 5.80
CA GLY A 152 3.01 -6.30 5.17
C GLY A 152 2.26 -5.29 6.04
N VAL A 153 2.95 -4.60 6.96
CA VAL A 153 2.39 -3.54 7.80
C VAL A 153 2.70 -2.18 7.18
N ILE A 154 1.71 -1.31 7.13
CA ILE A 154 1.89 0.07 6.67
C ILE A 154 2.69 0.84 7.73
N ARG A 155 3.89 1.29 7.37
CA ARG A 155 4.78 2.06 8.25
C ARG A 155 4.62 3.56 8.07
N ARG A 156 4.17 3.98 6.91
CA ARG A 156 3.93 5.39 6.61
C ARG A 156 2.85 5.54 5.55
N LYS A 157 2.08 6.62 5.66
CA LYS A 157 1.09 7.06 4.69
C LYS A 157 1.38 8.52 4.38
N TRP A 158 1.50 8.87 3.10
CA TRP A 158 1.60 10.24 2.61
C TRP A 158 0.38 10.58 1.76
N ILE A 159 -0.22 11.72 2.06
CA ILE A 159 -1.29 12.32 1.27
C ILE A 159 -0.69 13.56 0.61
N ALA A 160 -0.83 13.71 -0.70
CA ALA A 160 -0.17 14.67 -1.58
C ALA A 160 1.28 14.29 -1.96
N ALA A 161 1.83 15.02 -2.94
CA ALA A 161 3.16 14.77 -3.48
C ALA A 161 4.26 14.90 -2.43
N ALA A 162 5.22 14.01 -2.48
CA ALA A 162 6.37 13.97 -1.59
C ALA A 162 7.69 14.08 -2.35
N ASP A 163 8.70 14.66 -1.70
CA ASP A 163 10.09 14.49 -2.14
C ASP A 163 10.65 13.21 -1.52
N TRP A 164 10.77 12.18 -2.35
CA TRP A 164 11.25 10.87 -1.93
C TRP A 164 12.76 10.84 -1.66
N ASN A 165 13.50 11.88 -2.11
CA ASN A 165 14.92 12.06 -1.82
C ASN A 165 15.18 12.88 -0.55
N ALA A 166 14.15 13.46 0.07
CA ALA A 166 14.29 14.15 1.32
C ALA A 166 14.93 13.26 2.40
N PRO A 167 15.79 13.81 3.28
CA PRO A 167 16.50 13.02 4.30
C PRO A 167 15.58 12.15 5.15
N GLY A 168 14.37 12.63 5.49
CA GLY A 168 13.40 11.89 6.27
C GLY A 168 12.82 10.68 5.52
N SER A 169 12.56 10.81 4.21
CA SER A 169 12.10 9.70 3.36
C SER A 169 13.19 8.64 3.25
N ARG A 170 14.42 9.05 2.91
CA ARG A 170 15.56 8.13 2.77
C ARG A 170 15.86 7.40 4.08
N ALA A 171 15.84 8.09 5.22
CA ALA A 171 16.09 7.48 6.53
C ALA A 171 15.08 6.37 6.87
N LEU A 172 13.82 6.52 6.46
CA LEU A 172 12.81 5.46 6.62
C LEU A 172 13.16 4.22 5.80
N PHE A 173 13.57 4.38 4.53
CA PHE A 173 13.96 3.24 3.69
C PHE A 173 15.27 2.61 4.16
N ASP A 174 16.24 3.40 4.62
CA ASP A 174 17.47 2.90 5.24
C ASP A 174 17.16 2.01 6.47
N GLU A 175 16.19 2.40 7.27
CA GLU A 175 15.75 1.61 8.42
C GLU A 175 15.06 0.31 7.99
N LEU A 176 14.08 0.40 7.10
CA LEU A 176 13.28 -0.75 6.67
C LEU A 176 14.07 -1.79 5.87
N LEU A 177 15.08 -1.32 5.11
CA LEU A 177 15.93 -2.16 4.27
C LEU A 177 17.20 -2.62 4.98
N GLY A 178 17.55 -2.01 6.14
CA GLY A 178 18.76 -2.33 6.88
C GLY A 178 20.03 -1.77 6.22
N THR A 179 19.91 -0.69 5.47
CA THR A 179 21.02 -0.02 4.76
C THR A 179 21.65 1.11 5.56
N ARG A 180 21.08 1.44 6.73
CA ARG A 180 21.63 2.49 7.59
C ARG A 180 23.05 2.09 8.03
N PRO A 181 24.09 2.93 7.77
CA PRO A 181 25.40 2.69 8.34
C PRO A 181 25.28 2.67 9.88
N PRO A 182 26.07 1.81 10.57
CA PRO A 182 26.07 1.80 12.03
C PRO A 182 26.34 3.22 12.53
N MET A 183 25.45 3.71 13.40
CA MET A 183 25.68 4.99 14.05
C MET A 183 27.01 4.87 14.82
N ASN A 184 28.00 5.70 14.45
CA ASN A 184 29.25 5.78 15.17
C ASN A 184 28.96 6.28 16.60
N GLU A 185 28.86 5.37 17.56
CA GLU A 185 28.79 5.70 18.99
C GLU A 185 30.08 6.34 19.54
N GLY A 186 30.88 6.92 18.66
CA GLY A 186 32.23 7.43 18.96
C GLY A 186 32.49 8.91 18.75
N ALA A 187 31.46 9.79 18.64
CA ALA A 187 31.70 11.22 18.50
C ALA A 187 31.13 12.03 19.69
N GLY A 188 31.60 11.73 20.89
CA GLY A 188 31.13 12.39 22.11
C GLY A 188 32.10 12.33 23.28
N ALA A 189 33.40 12.23 23.01
CA ALA A 189 34.41 12.51 24.04
C ALA A 189 35.31 13.66 23.52
N VAL A 190 34.89 14.88 23.73
CA VAL A 190 35.76 16.05 23.68
C VAL A 190 36.35 16.20 25.07
N PRO A 191 37.69 16.32 25.19
CA PRO A 191 38.39 16.47 26.47
C PRO A 191 38.09 17.82 27.17
#